data_e24b7a2af94a0d5c0806af7e6329ba98
#
_entry.id   e24b7a2af94a0d5c0806af7e6329ba98
#
_cell.length_a   1.000
_cell.length_b   1.000
_cell.length_c   1.000
_cell.angle_alpha   90.00
_cell.angle_beta   90.00
_cell.angle_gamma   90.00
#
_symmetry.space_group_name_H-M   'P 1'
#
loop_
_entity.id
_entity.type
_entity.pdbx_description
1 polymer ?
#
loop_
_entity_poly.entity_id
_entity_poly.type
_entity_poly.pdbx_seq_one_letter_code
_entity_poly.pdbx_strand_id
1 'polypeptide(L)'
;MAIVGIDLGTTNSLVAVYKDGRAQLVPNQFGEFLTPSVVSVDKDGRTVVGRIAQERLVTQPQDTVARFKRKMGTDAVYNLGGRRFTPEALSACVIGQLMADAQEFLGERVDEAVVSVPAYFDVAQRAATKRAGALAGVRVERLVNEPSAAALGHHFSSEGAVAAAAADGYPPDETFCVFDFGGGTLDVSVVDCFDNVVGISAVAGDNHLGGGDFDLLIAQEACRINGISLNALGASRRETLLREAERAKRELTDRDSHAFLCSSIPALPQVLHLTNKGLFELAEPLFTRIERPLKQAVYDSDVPAEEISRAVLVGGSSHMPVVRDYLERLLAVPVTCEEDCDVAVALGLGTYVGIKQRARGVDSLVLTDICPHSLSTDVRNPHPPFEPLASVLIPRNTTLPASSSQVYANSQVGAREARVAVYQGENMYVQDNKQLAELMVPLPRNNKSHEPFTVTFTYDINSILGVEVRVHSTGEVTRRVYNGSSWDEGEDALATLQEVQLSARMEPARVDAELALERALRVAAEGSDYVRDYLRVLTCDFASSLNSNSLKLLITKTRQLNSVLDRIEADKADNAFFRHGDEGDCSEPGGPGDSSGNEAGDGSHGLDDGLDEERL
;
A
#
# COMPACT_ATOMS: atom_id res chain seq x y z
N MET A 1 -6.00 13.62 -25.76
CA MET A 1 -5.01 13.20 -24.75
C MET A 1 -5.77 12.52 -23.64
N ALA A 2 -5.52 11.26 -23.44
CA ALA A 2 -6.18 10.50 -22.40
C ALA A 2 -5.54 10.81 -21.03
N ILE A 3 -6.37 10.82 -20.00
CA ILE A 3 -5.99 10.92 -18.59
C ILE A 3 -6.41 9.64 -17.87
N VAL A 4 -5.60 9.15 -16.96
CA VAL A 4 -5.86 7.93 -16.19
C VAL A 4 -5.77 8.18 -14.69
N GLY A 5 -6.42 7.32 -13.90
CA GLY A 5 -6.27 7.25 -12.47
C GLY A 5 -5.28 6.15 -12.09
N ILE A 6 -4.24 6.46 -11.35
CA ILE A 6 -3.23 5.50 -10.90
C ILE A 6 -3.30 5.36 -9.40
N ASP A 7 -3.63 4.19 -8.92
CA ASP A 7 -3.41 3.80 -7.52
C ASP A 7 -1.99 3.25 -7.39
N LEU A 8 -1.12 4.06 -6.80
CA LEU A 8 0.29 3.68 -6.57
C LEU A 8 0.43 3.05 -5.18
N GLY A 9 0.16 1.76 -5.06
CA GLY A 9 0.17 1.05 -3.79
C GLY A 9 1.56 0.60 -3.32
N THR A 10 1.69 0.28 -2.03
CA THR A 10 2.94 -0.26 -1.45
C THR A 10 3.22 -1.69 -1.91
N THR A 11 2.19 -2.49 -2.07
CA THR A 11 2.27 -3.91 -2.47
C THR A 11 1.85 -4.12 -3.90
N ASN A 12 0.69 -3.62 -4.28
CA ASN A 12 0.14 -3.67 -5.63
C ASN A 12 -0.21 -2.26 -6.09
N SER A 13 -0.15 -2.03 -7.38
CA SER A 13 -0.59 -0.79 -8.02
C SER A 13 -1.60 -1.11 -9.13
N LEU A 14 -2.52 -0.19 -9.37
CA LEU A 14 -3.59 -0.33 -10.35
C LEU A 14 -3.70 0.92 -11.20
N VAL A 15 -4.31 0.77 -12.37
CA VAL A 15 -4.69 1.91 -13.20
C VAL A 15 -6.14 1.76 -13.65
N ALA A 16 -6.86 2.88 -13.63
CA ALA A 16 -8.25 2.97 -14.04
C ALA A 16 -8.46 4.10 -15.04
N VAL A 17 -9.49 3.96 -15.86
CA VAL A 17 -9.94 4.94 -16.83
C VAL A 17 -11.42 5.23 -16.62
N TYR A 18 -11.91 6.38 -17.10
CA TYR A 18 -13.33 6.63 -17.23
C TYR A 18 -13.75 6.42 -18.67
N LYS A 19 -14.55 5.41 -18.91
CA LYS A 19 -14.98 5.02 -20.27
C LYS A 19 -16.41 4.50 -20.22
N ASP A 20 -17.19 4.79 -21.26
CA ASP A 20 -18.59 4.34 -21.40
C ASP A 20 -19.48 4.70 -20.19
N GLY A 21 -19.25 5.88 -19.61
CA GLY A 21 -20.04 6.40 -18.49
C GLY A 21 -19.70 5.83 -17.12
N ARG A 22 -18.58 5.10 -16.97
CA ARG A 22 -18.16 4.50 -15.71
C ARG A 22 -16.65 4.40 -15.57
N ALA A 23 -16.18 4.28 -14.33
CA ALA A 23 -14.81 3.90 -14.05
C ALA A 23 -14.56 2.42 -14.42
N GLN A 24 -13.45 2.14 -15.05
CA GLN A 24 -13.05 0.79 -15.47
C GLN A 24 -11.58 0.56 -15.13
N LEU A 25 -11.27 -0.58 -14.53
CA LEU A 25 -9.89 -1.01 -14.33
C LEU A 25 -9.25 -1.43 -15.64
N VAL A 26 -7.97 -1.14 -15.77
CA VAL A 26 -7.18 -1.55 -16.92
C VAL A 26 -6.39 -2.81 -16.55
N PRO A 27 -6.51 -3.90 -17.31
CA PRO A 27 -5.71 -5.09 -17.07
C PRO A 27 -4.26 -4.88 -17.49
N ASN A 28 -3.34 -5.49 -16.75
CA ASN A 28 -1.94 -5.55 -17.13
C ASN A 28 -1.71 -6.59 -18.27
N GLN A 29 -0.48 -6.76 -18.71
CA GLN A 29 -0.11 -7.69 -19.79
C GLN A 29 -0.47 -9.17 -19.50
N PHE A 30 -0.79 -9.54 -18.25
CA PHE A 30 -1.22 -10.89 -17.86
C PHE A 30 -2.75 -11.01 -17.73
N GLY A 31 -3.50 -9.95 -18.04
CA GLY A 31 -4.95 -9.90 -17.86
C GLY A 31 -5.40 -9.68 -16.42
N GLU A 32 -4.48 -9.33 -15.51
CA GLU A 32 -4.76 -9.07 -14.11
C GLU A 32 -4.85 -7.56 -13.86
N PHE A 33 -5.71 -7.14 -12.91
CA PHE A 33 -5.83 -5.71 -12.57
C PHE A 33 -4.74 -5.25 -11.58
N LEU A 34 -4.29 -6.16 -10.71
CA LEU A 34 -3.25 -5.88 -9.73
C LEU A 34 -1.87 -6.07 -10.34
N THR A 35 -1.06 -5.03 -10.33
CA THR A 35 0.35 -5.08 -10.74
C THR A 35 1.21 -4.97 -9.48
N PRO A 36 2.00 -6.01 -9.12
CA PRO A 36 2.88 -5.93 -7.97
C PRO A 36 3.85 -4.75 -8.05
N SER A 37 3.94 -3.96 -6.98
CA SER A 37 4.87 -2.82 -6.85
C SER A 37 6.29 -3.32 -6.54
N VAL A 38 6.82 -4.12 -7.45
CA VAL A 38 8.15 -4.76 -7.36
C VAL A 38 8.94 -4.43 -8.61
N VAL A 39 10.21 -4.09 -8.41
CA VAL A 39 11.15 -3.74 -9.48
C VAL A 39 12.39 -4.63 -9.38
N SER A 40 12.80 -5.19 -10.49
CA SER A 40 14.02 -5.98 -10.63
C SER A 40 14.85 -5.47 -11.79
N VAL A 41 16.18 -5.60 -11.70
CA VAL A 41 17.11 -5.33 -12.81
C VAL A 41 17.79 -6.63 -13.20
N ASP A 42 17.67 -7.01 -14.47
CA ASP A 42 18.29 -8.23 -14.97
C ASP A 42 19.79 -8.04 -15.28
N LYS A 43 20.45 -9.13 -15.65
CA LYS A 43 21.88 -9.14 -15.99
C LYS A 43 22.23 -8.29 -17.22
N ASP A 44 21.25 -8.05 -18.09
CA ASP A 44 21.39 -7.21 -19.28
C ASP A 44 21.08 -5.74 -18.98
N GLY A 45 20.79 -5.40 -17.72
CA GLY A 45 20.46 -4.06 -17.26
C GLY A 45 19.03 -3.62 -17.56
N ARG A 46 18.14 -4.55 -17.99
CA ARG A 46 16.72 -4.26 -18.22
C ARG A 46 15.99 -4.15 -16.89
N THR A 47 15.12 -3.17 -16.80
CA THR A 47 14.23 -3.00 -15.63
C THR A 47 12.93 -3.77 -15.88
N VAL A 48 12.57 -4.65 -14.95
CA VAL A 48 11.37 -5.50 -14.97
C VAL A 48 10.49 -5.11 -13.80
N VAL A 49 9.17 -4.97 -14.04
CA VAL A 49 8.18 -4.55 -13.04
C VAL A 49 7.06 -5.59 -12.94
N GLY A 50 6.46 -5.72 -11.77
CA GLY A 50 5.25 -6.53 -11.56
C GLY A 50 5.55 -8.00 -11.28
N ARG A 51 4.75 -8.90 -11.85
CA ARG A 51 4.75 -10.35 -11.56
C ARG A 51 6.11 -11.02 -11.73
N ILE A 52 6.79 -10.76 -12.83
CA ILE A 52 8.11 -11.34 -13.09
C ILE A 52 9.11 -10.87 -12.02
N ALA A 53 9.11 -9.58 -11.68
CA ALA A 53 9.97 -9.05 -10.63
C ALA A 53 9.60 -9.64 -9.25
N GLN A 54 8.32 -9.89 -8.99
CA GLN A 54 7.86 -10.52 -7.74
C GLN A 54 8.43 -11.92 -7.55
N GLU A 55 8.50 -12.73 -8.61
CA GLU A 55 9.14 -14.06 -8.55
C GLU A 55 10.64 -13.96 -8.26
N ARG A 56 11.29 -12.91 -8.74
CA ARG A 56 12.72 -12.65 -8.53
C ARG A 56 13.10 -12.20 -7.10
N LEU A 57 12.14 -11.83 -6.26
CA LEU A 57 12.41 -11.53 -4.84
C LEU A 57 13.10 -12.69 -4.12
N VAL A 58 12.78 -13.93 -4.46
CA VAL A 58 13.37 -15.14 -3.88
C VAL A 58 14.67 -15.54 -4.60
N THR A 59 14.68 -15.46 -5.92
CA THR A 59 15.77 -15.98 -6.76
C THR A 59 16.91 -14.97 -6.97
N GLN A 60 16.59 -13.67 -6.98
CA GLN A 60 17.52 -12.57 -7.23
C GLN A 60 17.30 -11.42 -6.24
N PRO A 61 17.31 -11.67 -4.92
CA PRO A 61 16.96 -10.66 -3.91
C PRO A 61 17.90 -9.45 -3.86
N GLN A 62 19.15 -9.58 -4.37
CA GLN A 62 20.11 -8.48 -4.44
C GLN A 62 19.81 -7.50 -5.57
N ASP A 63 19.07 -7.93 -6.61
CA ASP A 63 18.75 -7.15 -7.80
C ASP A 63 17.25 -6.88 -7.92
N THR A 64 16.49 -7.12 -6.84
CA THR A 64 15.04 -6.97 -6.79
C THR A 64 14.62 -6.26 -5.52
N VAL A 65 13.66 -5.34 -5.61
CA VAL A 65 13.15 -4.57 -4.47
C VAL A 65 11.63 -4.43 -4.50
N ALA A 66 11.04 -4.53 -3.31
CA ALA A 66 9.62 -4.26 -3.03
C ALA A 66 9.48 -3.23 -1.88
N ARG A 67 8.27 -2.76 -1.63
CA ARG A 67 7.91 -1.91 -0.48
C ARG A 67 8.67 -0.58 -0.40
N PHE A 68 9.27 -0.12 -1.50
CA PHE A 68 10.06 1.13 -1.56
C PHE A 68 9.20 2.38 -1.37
N LYS A 69 7.88 2.32 -1.61
CA LYS A 69 6.94 3.43 -1.34
C LYS A 69 7.01 3.92 0.12
N ARG A 70 7.30 3.03 1.09
CA ARG A 70 7.52 3.40 2.50
C ARG A 70 8.71 4.34 2.73
N LYS A 71 9.60 4.49 1.74
CA LYS A 71 10.78 5.37 1.77
C LYS A 71 10.66 6.57 0.84
N MET A 72 9.46 6.84 0.29
CA MET A 72 9.22 8.05 -0.51
C MET A 72 9.56 9.31 0.27
N GLY A 73 10.18 10.27 -0.41
CA GLY A 73 10.60 11.53 0.20
C GLY A 73 11.79 11.41 1.18
N THR A 74 12.54 10.30 1.15
CA THR A 74 13.78 10.12 1.92
C THR A 74 14.98 9.93 1.00
N ASP A 75 16.20 10.08 1.55
CA ASP A 75 17.47 9.87 0.82
C ASP A 75 17.84 8.38 0.66
N ALA A 76 16.88 7.47 0.78
CA ALA A 76 17.13 6.04 0.63
C ALA A 76 17.63 5.73 -0.78
N VAL A 77 18.60 4.83 -0.89
CA VAL A 77 19.17 4.39 -2.16
C VAL A 77 19.18 2.87 -2.22
N TYR A 78 18.74 2.34 -3.34
CA TYR A 78 18.75 0.91 -3.68
C TYR A 78 19.74 0.65 -4.79
N ASN A 79 20.57 -0.37 -4.65
CA ASN A 79 21.54 -0.78 -5.67
C ASN A 79 21.03 -2.06 -6.33
N LEU A 80 20.60 -1.99 -7.58
CA LEU A 80 20.04 -3.10 -8.36
C LEU A 80 20.79 -3.21 -9.68
N GLY A 81 21.32 -4.38 -10.02
CA GLY A 81 22.06 -4.60 -11.25
C GLY A 81 23.24 -3.62 -11.46
N GLY A 82 23.90 -3.21 -10.37
CA GLY A 82 24.99 -2.22 -10.40
C GLY A 82 24.55 -0.76 -10.60
N ARG A 83 23.24 -0.47 -10.63
CA ARG A 83 22.65 0.88 -10.79
C ARG A 83 22.05 1.35 -9.48
N ARG A 84 22.05 2.67 -9.27
CA ARG A 84 21.46 3.30 -8.07
C ARG A 84 20.04 3.78 -8.40
N PHE A 85 19.09 3.45 -7.53
CA PHE A 85 17.71 3.90 -7.63
C PHE A 85 17.28 4.58 -6.34
N THR A 86 16.56 5.69 -6.47
CA THR A 86 15.81 6.30 -5.36
C THR A 86 14.40 5.69 -5.30
N PRO A 87 13.64 5.87 -4.19
CA PRO A 87 12.23 5.46 -4.13
C PRO A 87 11.39 6.06 -5.26
N GLU A 88 11.66 7.31 -5.65
CA GLU A 88 11.01 7.99 -6.76
C GLU A 88 11.29 7.30 -8.11
N ALA A 89 12.55 6.94 -8.36
CA ALA A 89 12.94 6.25 -9.60
C ALA A 89 12.27 4.86 -9.69
N LEU A 90 12.19 4.13 -8.58
CA LEU A 90 11.48 2.85 -8.52
C LEU A 90 9.98 3.01 -8.74
N SER A 91 9.38 4.03 -8.13
CA SER A 91 7.96 4.37 -8.34
C SER A 91 7.70 4.79 -9.78
N ALA A 92 8.63 5.50 -10.42
CA ALA A 92 8.55 5.86 -11.83
C ALA A 92 8.54 4.63 -12.74
N CYS A 93 9.31 3.58 -12.42
CA CYS A 93 9.26 2.33 -13.16
C CYS A 93 7.86 1.69 -13.10
N VAL A 94 7.22 1.68 -11.92
CA VAL A 94 5.86 1.15 -11.75
C VAL A 94 4.86 2.00 -12.52
N ILE A 95 4.88 3.32 -12.36
CA ILE A 95 4.01 4.25 -13.09
C ILE A 95 4.17 4.05 -14.60
N GLY A 96 5.40 3.96 -15.10
CA GLY A 96 5.69 3.74 -16.51
C GLY A 96 5.09 2.44 -17.05
N GLN A 97 5.11 1.36 -16.26
CA GLN A 97 4.46 0.10 -16.64
C GLN A 97 2.94 0.27 -16.72
N LEU A 98 2.30 0.85 -15.70
CA LEU A 98 0.85 1.09 -15.68
C LEU A 98 0.41 1.99 -16.83
N MET A 99 1.21 3.00 -17.17
CA MET A 99 0.96 3.87 -18.34
C MET A 99 1.03 3.10 -19.66
N ALA A 100 1.98 2.17 -19.78
CA ALA A 100 2.09 1.32 -20.97
C ALA A 100 0.87 0.41 -21.11
N ASP A 101 0.40 -0.18 -20.00
CA ASP A 101 -0.81 -1.00 -19.97
C ASP A 101 -2.06 -0.18 -20.35
N ALA A 102 -2.19 1.04 -19.81
CA ALA A 102 -3.29 1.94 -20.13
C ALA A 102 -3.29 2.38 -21.60
N GLN A 103 -2.13 2.70 -22.17
CA GLN A 103 -2.01 3.07 -23.58
C GLN A 103 -2.42 1.93 -24.52
N GLU A 104 -2.08 0.70 -24.17
CA GLU A 104 -2.51 -0.47 -24.96
C GLU A 104 -4.01 -0.69 -24.86
N PHE A 105 -4.58 -0.61 -23.65
CA PHE A 105 -6.01 -0.77 -23.43
C PHE A 105 -6.86 0.28 -24.15
N LEU A 106 -6.40 1.54 -24.13
CA LEU A 106 -7.09 2.66 -24.78
C LEU A 106 -6.83 2.75 -26.30
N GLY A 107 -5.71 2.20 -26.77
CA GLY A 107 -5.26 2.36 -28.15
C GLY A 107 -4.79 3.77 -28.51
N GLU A 108 -4.53 4.61 -27.50
CA GLU A 108 -4.05 5.99 -27.68
C GLU A 108 -2.98 6.35 -26.62
N ARG A 109 -2.26 7.44 -26.89
CA ARG A 109 -1.26 7.95 -25.98
C ARG A 109 -1.89 8.55 -24.72
N VAL A 110 -1.32 8.22 -23.58
CA VAL A 110 -1.70 8.77 -22.27
C VAL A 110 -0.55 9.64 -21.77
N ASP A 111 -0.83 10.93 -21.51
CA ASP A 111 0.17 11.93 -21.10
C ASP A 111 -0.09 12.48 -19.69
N GLU A 112 -1.27 12.22 -19.13
CA GLU A 112 -1.71 12.77 -17.85
C GLU A 112 -2.22 11.66 -16.92
N ALA A 113 -1.96 11.85 -15.63
CA ALA A 113 -2.49 10.96 -14.60
C ALA A 113 -2.96 11.73 -13.36
N VAL A 114 -3.96 11.17 -12.70
CA VAL A 114 -4.31 11.46 -11.32
C VAL A 114 -3.75 10.31 -10.49
N VAL A 115 -2.98 10.60 -9.44
CA VAL A 115 -2.26 9.57 -8.68
C VAL A 115 -2.72 9.59 -7.23
N SER A 116 -2.98 8.40 -6.65
CA SER A 116 -3.30 8.27 -5.22
C SER A 116 -2.07 8.47 -4.35
N VAL A 117 -2.32 9.03 -3.19
CA VAL A 117 -1.34 9.09 -2.10
C VAL A 117 -2.02 8.78 -0.77
N PRO A 118 -1.35 8.13 0.18
CA PRO A 118 -1.84 8.04 1.55
C PRO A 118 -2.22 9.42 2.06
N ALA A 119 -3.35 9.53 2.74
CA ALA A 119 -3.83 10.83 3.21
C ALA A 119 -2.84 11.47 4.19
N TYR A 120 -2.16 10.66 4.99
CA TYR A 120 -1.18 11.09 6.00
C TYR A 120 0.24 11.33 5.44
N PHE A 121 0.42 11.30 4.09
CA PHE A 121 1.70 11.67 3.49
C PHE A 121 2.04 13.13 3.77
N ASP A 122 3.30 13.37 4.16
CA ASP A 122 3.86 14.70 4.34
C ASP A 122 4.17 15.39 2.99
N VAL A 123 4.53 16.68 3.06
CA VAL A 123 4.84 17.49 1.86
C VAL A 123 5.97 16.88 1.03
N ALA A 124 7.02 16.33 1.66
CA ALA A 124 8.15 15.73 0.96
C ALA A 124 7.74 14.45 0.22
N GLN A 125 6.92 13.59 0.84
CA GLN A 125 6.41 12.37 0.23
C GLN A 125 5.48 12.64 -0.95
N ARG A 126 4.61 13.66 -0.84
CA ARG A 126 3.72 14.10 -1.93
C ARG A 126 4.50 14.65 -3.11
N ALA A 127 5.48 15.51 -2.83
CA ALA A 127 6.37 16.04 -3.87
C ALA A 127 7.19 14.93 -4.55
N ALA A 128 7.69 13.95 -3.79
CA ALA A 128 8.37 12.77 -4.32
C ALA A 128 7.46 11.95 -5.25
N THR A 129 6.17 11.82 -4.93
CA THR A 129 5.20 11.13 -5.80
C THR A 129 5.00 11.90 -7.12
N LYS A 130 4.90 13.23 -7.09
CA LYS A 130 4.86 14.05 -8.31
C LYS A 130 6.12 13.88 -9.15
N ARG A 131 7.31 13.91 -8.52
CA ARG A 131 8.56 13.65 -9.20
C ARG A 131 8.57 12.27 -9.87
N ALA A 132 8.11 11.23 -9.18
CA ALA A 132 8.02 9.88 -9.77
C ALA A 132 7.18 9.88 -11.06
N GLY A 133 6.05 10.59 -11.10
CA GLY A 133 5.27 10.75 -12.32
C GLY A 133 6.04 11.46 -13.44
N ALA A 134 6.68 12.59 -13.12
CA ALA A 134 7.51 13.33 -14.09
C ALA A 134 8.64 12.45 -14.65
N LEU A 135 9.24 11.61 -13.82
CA LEU A 135 10.26 10.66 -14.14
C LEU A 135 9.78 9.57 -15.10
N ALA A 136 8.53 9.14 -14.93
CA ALA A 136 7.85 8.23 -15.86
C ALA A 136 7.38 8.91 -17.17
N GLY A 137 7.65 10.22 -17.32
CA GLY A 137 7.20 10.99 -18.49
C GLY A 137 5.73 11.35 -18.48
N VAL A 138 5.08 11.36 -17.31
CA VAL A 138 3.65 11.62 -17.13
C VAL A 138 3.44 12.90 -16.35
N ARG A 139 2.53 13.75 -16.81
CA ARG A 139 2.08 14.91 -16.04
C ARG A 139 1.10 14.47 -14.95
N VAL A 140 1.55 14.53 -13.69
CA VAL A 140 0.66 14.31 -12.55
C VAL A 140 -0.19 15.57 -12.37
N GLU A 141 -1.42 15.49 -12.83
CA GLU A 141 -2.36 16.59 -12.79
C GLU A 141 -2.85 16.87 -11.37
N ARG A 142 -3.16 15.81 -10.63
CA ARG A 142 -3.57 15.90 -9.23
C ARG A 142 -3.07 14.70 -8.43
N LEU A 143 -2.74 14.96 -7.16
CA LEU A 143 -2.64 13.96 -6.12
C LEU A 143 -3.98 13.90 -5.38
N VAL A 144 -4.55 12.72 -5.27
CA VAL A 144 -5.80 12.46 -4.54
C VAL A 144 -5.49 11.56 -3.36
N ASN A 145 -6.04 11.88 -2.19
CA ASN A 145 -5.87 11.03 -1.02
C ASN A 145 -6.58 9.68 -1.23
N GLU A 146 -5.94 8.59 -0.85
CA GLU A 146 -6.47 7.22 -0.97
C GLU A 146 -7.89 7.10 -0.39
N PRO A 147 -8.20 7.58 0.83
CA PRO A 147 -9.56 7.51 1.36
C PRO A 147 -10.56 8.38 0.61
N SER A 148 -10.13 9.52 0.06
CA SER A 148 -10.99 10.38 -0.77
C SER A 148 -11.38 9.69 -2.08
N ALA A 149 -10.41 9.01 -2.70
CA ALA A 149 -10.67 8.19 -3.87
C ALA A 149 -11.57 7.00 -3.53
N ALA A 150 -11.30 6.30 -2.43
CA ALA A 150 -12.14 5.20 -1.97
C ALA A 150 -13.58 5.62 -1.70
N ALA A 151 -13.78 6.79 -1.08
CA ALA A 151 -15.10 7.36 -0.86
C ALA A 151 -15.85 7.64 -2.17
N LEU A 152 -15.17 8.19 -3.18
CA LEU A 152 -15.75 8.35 -4.52
C LEU A 152 -16.11 7.01 -5.16
N GLY A 153 -15.23 6.02 -5.05
CA GLY A 153 -15.46 4.68 -5.55
C GLY A 153 -16.69 4.05 -4.88
N HIS A 154 -16.75 4.11 -3.55
CA HIS A 154 -17.82 3.52 -2.77
C HIS A 154 -19.18 4.21 -2.97
N HIS A 155 -19.20 5.53 -2.86
CA HIS A 155 -20.47 6.29 -2.88
C HIS A 155 -21.10 6.37 -4.26
N PHE A 156 -20.32 6.33 -5.35
CA PHE A 156 -20.78 6.51 -6.72
C PHE A 156 -20.58 5.30 -7.64
N SER A 157 -20.04 4.18 -7.17
CA SER A 157 -19.81 2.97 -7.98
C SER A 157 -21.04 2.09 -8.12
N SER A 158 -22.05 2.22 -7.26
CA SER A 158 -23.27 1.43 -7.39
C SER A 158 -24.06 1.87 -8.62
N GLU A 159 -24.58 0.92 -9.41
CA GLU A 159 -25.46 1.23 -10.57
C GLU A 159 -26.66 2.09 -10.17
N GLY A 160 -27.14 1.95 -8.92
CA GLY A 160 -28.18 2.75 -8.34
C GLY A 160 -27.76 4.21 -8.09
N ALA A 161 -26.53 4.46 -7.65
CA ALA A 161 -26.03 5.82 -7.41
C ALA A 161 -25.79 6.58 -8.71
N VAL A 162 -25.25 5.91 -9.74
CA VAL A 162 -25.10 6.51 -11.09
C VAL A 162 -26.46 6.79 -11.71
N ALA A 163 -27.45 5.89 -11.53
CA ALA A 163 -28.82 6.11 -12.01
C ALA A 163 -29.54 7.23 -11.23
N ALA A 164 -29.30 7.37 -9.92
CA ALA A 164 -29.84 8.44 -9.09
C ALA A 164 -29.25 9.80 -9.49
N ALA A 165 -27.94 9.88 -9.68
CA ALA A 165 -27.26 11.10 -10.15
C ALA A 165 -27.72 11.50 -11.56
N ALA A 166 -28.02 10.54 -12.45
CA ALA A 166 -28.55 10.79 -13.78
C ALA A 166 -30.02 11.32 -13.77
N ALA A 167 -30.75 11.13 -12.68
CA ALA A 167 -32.12 11.54 -12.46
C ALA A 167 -32.27 12.83 -11.61
N ASP A 168 -31.20 13.62 -11.45
CA ASP A 168 -31.09 14.76 -10.53
C ASP A 168 -31.25 14.37 -9.03
N GLY A 169 -31.09 13.10 -8.69
CA GLY A 169 -31.07 12.59 -7.31
C GLY A 169 -29.68 12.11 -6.93
N TYR A 170 -29.07 12.72 -5.91
CA TYR A 170 -27.84 12.22 -5.31
C TYR A 170 -28.14 11.09 -4.31
N PRO A 171 -27.16 10.22 -4.00
CA PRO A 171 -27.28 9.32 -2.86
C PRO A 171 -27.62 10.11 -1.58
N PRO A 172 -28.29 9.48 -0.60
CA PRO A 172 -28.63 10.16 0.65
C PRO A 172 -27.37 10.65 1.37
N ASP A 173 -27.51 11.78 2.07
CA ASP A 173 -26.44 12.32 2.91
C ASP A 173 -25.97 11.26 3.92
N GLU A 174 -24.67 11.10 4.04
CA GLU A 174 -24.10 10.09 4.90
C GLU A 174 -22.71 10.51 5.41
N THR A 175 -22.48 10.28 6.72
CA THR A 175 -21.15 10.36 7.32
C THR A 175 -20.67 8.95 7.66
N PHE A 176 -19.49 8.58 7.18
CA PHE A 176 -18.89 7.27 7.41
C PHE A 176 -17.38 7.34 7.61
N CYS A 177 -16.83 6.31 8.22
CA CYS A 177 -15.39 6.16 8.40
C CYS A 177 -14.80 5.32 7.25
N VAL A 178 -13.75 5.80 6.60
CA VAL A 178 -12.92 5.00 5.69
C VAL A 178 -11.70 4.53 6.44
N PHE A 179 -11.50 3.22 6.48
CA PHE A 179 -10.34 2.58 7.09
C PHE A 179 -9.53 1.90 5.98
N ASP A 180 -8.53 2.61 5.48
CA ASP A 180 -7.64 2.09 4.44
C ASP A 180 -6.42 1.42 5.05
N PHE A 181 -6.42 0.09 5.02
CA PHE A 181 -5.36 -0.74 5.56
C PHE A 181 -4.66 -1.52 4.45
N GLY A 182 -3.63 -0.91 3.90
CA GLY A 182 -2.83 -1.46 2.84
C GLY A 182 -1.70 -2.39 3.34
N GLY A 183 -0.81 -2.77 2.42
CA GLY A 183 0.35 -3.59 2.77
C GLY A 183 1.42 -2.85 3.58
N GLY A 184 1.38 -1.51 3.62
CA GLY A 184 2.45 -0.69 4.22
C GLY A 184 2.02 0.54 4.99
N THR A 185 0.79 0.99 4.83
CA THR A 185 0.23 2.20 5.43
C THR A 185 -1.13 1.90 6.03
N LEU A 186 -1.50 2.67 7.03
CA LEU A 186 -2.84 2.78 7.59
C LEU A 186 -3.29 4.22 7.48
N ASP A 187 -4.42 4.46 6.83
CA ASP A 187 -5.10 5.74 6.80
C ASP A 187 -6.54 5.57 7.30
N VAL A 188 -6.95 6.48 8.17
CA VAL A 188 -8.30 6.54 8.71
C VAL A 188 -8.85 7.93 8.44
N SER A 189 -10.02 8.00 7.81
CA SER A 189 -10.67 9.26 7.50
C SER A 189 -12.14 9.22 7.85
N VAL A 190 -12.67 10.34 8.34
CA VAL A 190 -14.11 10.56 8.45
C VAL A 190 -14.54 11.36 7.22
N VAL A 191 -15.52 10.82 6.51
CA VAL A 191 -16.01 11.32 5.23
C VAL A 191 -17.45 11.75 5.36
N ASP A 192 -17.76 12.96 4.90
CA ASP A 192 -19.10 13.48 4.79
C ASP A 192 -19.51 13.55 3.32
N CYS A 193 -20.59 12.87 2.97
CA CYS A 193 -21.21 12.94 1.68
C CYS A 193 -22.56 13.66 1.82
N PHE A 194 -22.72 14.78 1.13
CA PHE A 194 -23.96 15.52 1.10
C PHE A 194 -24.17 16.14 -0.29
N ASP A 195 -25.38 16.03 -0.82
CA ASP A 195 -25.69 16.42 -2.20
C ASP A 195 -24.67 15.81 -3.21
N ASN A 196 -23.89 16.68 -3.87
CA ASN A 196 -22.84 16.31 -4.83
C ASN A 196 -21.41 16.48 -4.28
N VAL A 197 -21.26 16.66 -2.98
CA VAL A 197 -19.97 16.89 -2.34
C VAL A 197 -19.53 15.66 -1.56
N VAL A 198 -18.30 15.21 -1.82
CA VAL A 198 -17.56 14.26 -0.98
C VAL A 198 -16.49 15.06 -0.25
N GLY A 199 -16.68 15.25 1.03
CA GLY A 199 -15.80 16.02 1.91
C GLY A 199 -15.08 15.12 2.92
N ILE A 200 -13.81 15.41 3.17
CA ILE A 200 -13.06 14.80 4.25
C ILE A 200 -13.11 15.74 5.46
N SER A 201 -13.63 15.26 6.60
CA SER A 201 -13.72 16.05 7.83
C SER A 201 -12.49 15.89 8.70
N ALA A 202 -11.92 14.68 8.78
CA ALA A 202 -10.69 14.43 9.50
C ALA A 202 -9.89 13.29 8.89
N VAL A 203 -8.57 13.33 9.09
CA VAL A 203 -7.62 12.30 8.69
C VAL A 203 -6.62 12.03 9.80
N ALA A 204 -6.34 10.77 10.06
CA ALA A 204 -5.19 10.33 10.84
C ALA A 204 -4.61 9.04 10.25
N GLY A 205 -3.34 8.72 10.52
CA GLY A 205 -2.73 7.55 9.92
C GLY A 205 -1.38 7.16 10.53
N ASP A 206 -0.85 6.04 10.02
CA ASP A 206 0.50 5.56 10.31
C ASP A 206 1.16 5.08 8.99
N ASN A 207 2.11 5.85 8.48
CA ASN A 207 2.80 5.60 7.21
C ASN A 207 3.75 4.37 7.25
N HIS A 208 3.86 3.71 8.41
CA HIS A 208 4.74 2.56 8.64
C HIS A 208 4.01 1.36 9.26
N LEU A 209 2.69 1.31 9.14
CA LEU A 209 1.85 0.22 9.62
C LEU A 209 1.01 -0.37 8.48
N GLY A 210 1.08 -1.68 8.28
CA GLY A 210 0.31 -2.37 7.24
C GLY A 210 0.44 -3.88 7.34
N GLY A 211 -0.14 -4.62 6.40
CA GLY A 211 -0.12 -6.08 6.35
C GLY A 211 1.27 -6.70 6.38
N GLY A 212 2.28 -6.01 5.83
CA GLY A 212 3.67 -6.47 5.89
C GLY A 212 4.28 -6.50 7.29
N ASP A 213 3.70 -5.77 8.25
CA ASP A 213 4.14 -5.84 9.66
C ASP A 213 3.60 -7.11 10.34
N PHE A 214 2.41 -7.57 9.93
CA PHE A 214 1.87 -8.88 10.33
C PHE A 214 2.72 -10.02 9.75
N ASP A 215 3.11 -9.94 8.46
CA ASP A 215 4.00 -10.92 7.83
C ASP A 215 5.31 -11.01 8.59
N LEU A 216 5.86 -9.86 8.98
CA LEU A 216 7.10 -9.79 9.74
C LEU A 216 6.97 -10.44 11.12
N LEU A 217 5.86 -10.20 11.84
CA LEU A 217 5.60 -10.84 13.14
C LEU A 217 5.47 -12.36 13.02
N ILE A 218 4.73 -12.86 12.03
CA ILE A 218 4.60 -14.29 11.78
C ILE A 218 5.98 -14.93 11.49
N ALA A 219 6.77 -14.28 10.62
CA ALA A 219 8.12 -14.74 10.30
C ALA A 219 9.07 -14.72 11.52
N GLN A 220 8.98 -13.69 12.36
CA GLN A 220 9.75 -13.60 13.61
C GLN A 220 9.34 -14.68 14.61
N GLU A 221 8.05 -14.96 14.74
CA GLU A 221 7.54 -15.99 15.62
C GLU A 221 7.98 -17.39 15.16
N ALA A 222 7.92 -17.68 13.85
CA ALA A 222 8.46 -18.92 13.29
C ALA A 222 9.97 -19.09 13.58
N CYS A 223 10.74 -18.02 13.49
CA CYS A 223 12.14 -18.02 13.88
C CYS A 223 12.32 -18.25 15.40
N ARG A 224 11.50 -17.58 16.22
CA ARG A 224 11.57 -17.65 17.70
C ARG A 224 11.35 -19.05 18.23
N ILE A 225 10.31 -19.76 17.75
CA ILE A 225 10.04 -21.14 18.19
C ILE A 225 11.17 -22.10 17.79
N ASN A 226 11.93 -21.79 16.74
CA ASN A 226 13.07 -22.55 16.28
C ASN A 226 14.42 -22.06 16.87
N GLY A 227 14.40 -21.10 17.80
CA GLY A 227 15.59 -20.61 18.49
C GLY A 227 16.57 -19.82 17.62
N ILE A 228 16.12 -19.26 16.49
CA ILE A 228 16.95 -18.46 15.59
C ILE A 228 16.43 -17.04 15.46
N SER A 229 17.28 -16.13 14.95
CA SER A 229 16.89 -14.77 14.61
C SER A 229 16.59 -14.67 13.11
N LEU A 230 15.55 -13.92 12.73
CA LEU A 230 15.26 -13.62 11.33
C LEU A 230 16.46 -12.98 10.60
N ASN A 231 17.25 -12.17 11.30
CA ASN A 231 18.44 -11.52 10.74
C ASN A 231 19.60 -12.49 10.49
N ALA A 232 19.57 -13.68 11.08
CA ALA A 232 20.56 -14.73 10.83
C ALA A 232 20.32 -15.47 9.50
N LEU A 233 19.13 -15.32 8.91
CA LEU A 233 18.82 -15.87 7.60
C LEU A 233 19.44 -15.01 6.49
N GLY A 234 20.00 -15.64 5.45
CA GLY A 234 20.41 -14.96 4.23
C GLY A 234 19.21 -14.35 3.50
N ALA A 235 19.46 -13.36 2.64
CA ALA A 235 18.41 -12.56 1.98
C ALA A 235 17.33 -13.43 1.30
N SER A 236 17.71 -14.41 0.48
CA SER A 236 16.78 -15.32 -0.19
C SER A 236 15.88 -16.08 0.77
N ARG A 237 16.45 -16.69 1.83
CA ARG A 237 15.66 -17.43 2.83
C ARG A 237 14.72 -16.54 3.62
N ARG A 238 15.16 -15.31 3.88
CA ARG A 238 14.31 -14.31 4.54
C ARG A 238 13.13 -13.94 3.68
N GLU A 239 13.32 -13.69 2.39
CA GLU A 239 12.22 -13.39 1.46
C GLU A 239 11.28 -14.59 1.29
N THR A 240 11.81 -15.81 1.19
CA THR A 240 11.00 -17.04 1.21
C THR A 240 10.13 -17.11 2.46
N LEU A 241 10.71 -16.86 3.64
CA LEU A 241 9.97 -16.90 4.91
C LEU A 241 8.88 -15.83 4.99
N LEU A 242 9.17 -14.60 4.56
CA LEU A 242 8.19 -13.51 4.53
C LEU A 242 7.04 -13.81 3.56
N ARG A 243 7.33 -14.39 2.41
CA ARG A 243 6.31 -14.81 1.44
C ARG A 243 5.41 -15.94 1.98
N GLU A 244 6.01 -16.93 2.65
CA GLU A 244 5.24 -17.98 3.32
C GLU A 244 4.38 -17.42 4.46
N ALA A 245 4.90 -16.42 5.20
CA ALA A 245 4.14 -15.72 6.24
C ALA A 245 2.95 -14.94 5.66
N GLU A 246 3.15 -14.23 4.55
CA GLU A 246 2.07 -13.56 3.82
C GLU A 246 1.02 -14.56 3.34
N ARG A 247 1.44 -15.70 2.77
CA ARG A 247 0.52 -16.75 2.35
C ARG A 247 -0.29 -17.28 3.53
N ALA A 248 0.36 -17.61 4.64
CA ALA A 248 -0.32 -18.09 5.85
C ALA A 248 -1.34 -17.07 6.38
N LYS A 249 -0.97 -15.79 6.42
CA LYS A 249 -1.88 -14.69 6.78
C LYS A 249 -3.11 -14.65 5.87
N ARG A 250 -2.91 -14.75 4.56
CA ARG A 250 -4.01 -14.72 3.57
C ARG A 250 -4.92 -15.94 3.70
N GLU A 251 -4.37 -17.13 3.93
CA GLU A 251 -5.18 -18.34 4.11
C GLU A 251 -6.06 -18.30 5.36
N LEU A 252 -5.69 -17.54 6.41
CA LEU A 252 -6.54 -17.30 7.58
C LEU A 252 -7.78 -16.44 7.28
N THR A 253 -7.90 -15.85 6.09
CA THR A 253 -9.14 -15.18 5.65
C THR A 253 -10.24 -16.20 5.41
N ASP A 254 -9.91 -17.36 4.85
CA ASP A 254 -10.86 -18.39 4.45
C ASP A 254 -10.86 -19.61 5.40
N ARG A 255 -9.90 -19.67 6.33
CA ARG A 255 -9.71 -20.82 7.24
C ARG A 255 -9.50 -20.35 8.67
N ASP A 256 -9.95 -21.14 9.64
CA ASP A 256 -9.77 -20.84 11.07
C ASP A 256 -8.33 -21.07 11.56
N SER A 257 -7.56 -21.90 10.86
CA SER A 257 -6.19 -22.23 11.22
C SER A 257 -5.33 -22.56 10.01
N HIS A 258 -4.03 -22.31 10.16
CA HIS A 258 -3.01 -22.67 9.18
C HIS A 258 -1.78 -23.25 9.89
N ALA A 259 -1.28 -24.39 9.38
CA ALA A 259 -0.03 -24.99 9.84
C ALA A 259 1.12 -24.41 9.00
N PHE A 260 1.82 -23.43 9.56
CA PHE A 260 2.93 -22.76 8.90
C PHE A 260 4.22 -23.59 9.04
N LEU A 261 4.67 -24.15 7.94
CA LEU A 261 5.94 -24.89 7.85
C LEU A 261 6.75 -24.41 6.64
N CYS A 262 7.91 -23.85 6.89
CA CYS A 262 8.84 -23.47 5.83
C CYS A 262 9.84 -24.60 5.54
N SER A 263 9.41 -25.63 4.81
CA SER A 263 10.20 -26.82 4.48
C SER A 263 11.48 -26.53 3.68
N SER A 264 11.52 -25.40 2.97
CA SER A 264 12.69 -24.93 2.23
C SER A 264 13.79 -24.31 3.10
N ILE A 265 13.52 -24.09 4.39
CA ILE A 265 14.49 -23.57 5.36
C ILE A 265 14.79 -24.63 6.43
N PRO A 266 15.83 -25.45 6.25
CA PRO A 266 16.16 -26.54 7.20
C PRO A 266 16.39 -26.08 8.65
N ALA A 267 16.68 -24.79 8.86
CA ALA A 267 16.84 -24.20 10.19
C ALA A 267 15.51 -23.97 10.92
N LEU A 268 14.36 -24.18 10.26
CA LEU A 268 13.01 -24.01 10.80
C LEU A 268 12.22 -25.32 10.77
N PRO A 269 12.64 -26.37 11.52
CA PRO A 269 11.96 -27.65 11.48
C PRO A 269 10.63 -27.69 12.25
N GLN A 270 10.38 -26.74 13.17
CA GLN A 270 9.15 -26.70 13.95
C GLN A 270 8.03 -26.00 13.20
N VAL A 271 6.84 -26.59 13.23
CA VAL A 271 5.62 -26.02 12.64
C VAL A 271 5.04 -24.96 13.58
N LEU A 272 4.73 -23.80 13.05
CA LEU A 272 3.95 -22.78 13.74
C LEU A 272 2.47 -22.98 13.39
N HIS A 273 1.64 -23.31 14.38
CA HIS A 273 0.20 -23.39 14.22
C HIS A 273 -0.41 -22.01 14.43
N LEU A 274 -0.86 -21.40 13.34
CA LEU A 274 -1.54 -20.10 13.34
C LEU A 274 -3.05 -20.31 13.37
N THR A 275 -3.73 -19.54 14.21
CA THR A 275 -5.18 -19.36 14.21
C THR A 275 -5.47 -17.86 14.20
N ASN A 276 -6.69 -17.45 13.84
CA ASN A 276 -7.07 -16.04 13.95
C ASN A 276 -6.90 -15.52 15.38
N LYS A 277 -7.24 -16.32 16.40
CA LYS A 277 -7.00 -15.96 17.80
C LYS A 277 -5.52 -15.81 18.11
N GLY A 278 -4.68 -16.76 17.70
CA GLY A 278 -3.23 -16.71 17.90
C GLY A 278 -2.57 -15.53 17.16
N LEU A 279 -3.04 -15.21 15.94
CA LEU A 279 -2.60 -14.04 15.19
C LEU A 279 -2.97 -12.74 15.91
N PHE A 280 -4.19 -12.66 16.49
CA PHE A 280 -4.61 -11.51 17.28
C PHE A 280 -3.71 -11.31 18.50
N GLU A 281 -3.43 -12.38 19.27
CA GLU A 281 -2.56 -12.33 20.45
C GLU A 281 -1.11 -11.93 20.06
N LEU A 282 -0.59 -12.49 18.96
CA LEU A 282 0.73 -12.16 18.44
C LEU A 282 0.84 -10.71 17.99
N ALA A 283 -0.21 -10.17 17.39
CA ALA A 283 -0.26 -8.84 16.79
C ALA A 283 -0.81 -7.75 17.73
N GLU A 284 -0.99 -8.02 19.03
CA GLU A 284 -1.48 -7.04 20.02
C GLU A 284 -0.76 -5.68 19.93
N PRO A 285 0.60 -5.61 19.78
CA PRO A 285 1.28 -4.33 19.64
C PRO A 285 0.89 -3.56 18.36
N LEU A 286 0.50 -4.25 17.28
CA LEU A 286 0.03 -3.61 16.05
C LEU A 286 -1.39 -3.08 16.23
N PHE A 287 -2.27 -3.80 16.93
CA PHE A 287 -3.61 -3.33 17.24
C PHE A 287 -3.61 -2.06 18.09
N THR A 288 -2.70 -1.94 19.06
CA THR A 288 -2.50 -0.70 19.82
C THR A 288 -2.10 0.47 18.90
N ARG A 289 -1.30 0.21 17.85
CA ARG A 289 -0.95 1.23 16.85
C ARG A 289 -2.13 1.57 15.94
N ILE A 290 -3.00 0.63 15.60
CA ILE A 290 -4.22 0.84 14.80
C ILE A 290 -5.23 1.73 15.56
N GLU A 291 -5.39 1.49 16.85
CA GLU A 291 -6.38 2.19 17.68
C GLU A 291 -6.15 3.70 17.75
N ARG A 292 -4.89 4.11 17.80
CA ARG A 292 -4.54 5.54 17.95
C ARG A 292 -5.03 6.40 16.78
N PRO A 293 -4.71 6.11 15.50
CA PRO A 293 -5.22 6.89 14.36
C PRO A 293 -6.74 6.87 14.27
N LEU A 294 -7.36 5.73 14.60
CA LEU A 294 -8.82 5.60 14.55
C LEU A 294 -9.51 6.54 15.54
N LYS A 295 -9.10 6.49 16.80
CA LYS A 295 -9.62 7.40 17.83
C LYS A 295 -9.35 8.87 17.50
N GLN A 296 -8.19 9.15 16.91
CA GLN A 296 -7.81 10.50 16.55
C GLN A 296 -8.67 11.04 15.40
N ALA A 297 -8.90 10.27 14.33
CA ALA A 297 -9.72 10.69 13.21
C ALA A 297 -11.16 10.98 13.66
N VAL A 298 -11.75 10.10 14.48
CA VAL A 298 -13.10 10.31 15.03
C VAL A 298 -13.16 11.54 15.94
N TYR A 299 -12.18 11.72 16.82
CA TYR A 299 -12.13 12.89 17.69
C TYR A 299 -11.97 14.21 16.91
N ASP A 300 -11.10 14.22 15.90
CA ASP A 300 -10.77 15.41 15.12
C ASP A 300 -11.85 15.80 14.10
N SER A 301 -12.78 14.90 13.79
CA SER A 301 -13.88 15.18 12.85
C SER A 301 -14.94 16.12 13.43
N ASP A 302 -14.97 16.29 14.75
CA ASP A 302 -16.04 16.96 15.49
C ASP A 302 -17.44 16.33 15.23
N VAL A 303 -17.49 15.15 14.60
CA VAL A 303 -18.73 14.39 14.35
C VAL A 303 -18.99 13.48 15.55
N PRO A 304 -20.19 13.51 16.15
CA PRO A 304 -20.58 12.55 17.16
C PRO A 304 -20.43 11.11 16.63
N ALA A 305 -19.88 10.21 17.45
CA ALA A 305 -19.66 8.82 17.02
C ALA A 305 -20.97 8.12 16.56
N GLU A 306 -22.11 8.54 17.13
CA GLU A 306 -23.44 8.03 16.79
C GLU A 306 -23.93 8.46 15.40
N GLU A 307 -23.35 9.52 14.82
CA GLU A 307 -23.66 10.01 13.48
C GLU A 307 -22.82 9.31 12.40
N ILE A 308 -21.75 8.59 12.78
CA ILE A 308 -20.99 7.76 11.87
C ILE A 308 -21.82 6.50 11.57
N SER A 309 -22.31 6.39 10.35
CA SER A 309 -23.24 5.33 9.95
C SER A 309 -22.59 3.95 9.88
N ARG A 310 -21.32 3.89 9.45
CA ARG A 310 -20.55 2.66 9.23
C ARG A 310 -19.05 2.93 9.09
N ALA A 311 -18.27 1.86 9.07
CA ALA A 311 -16.87 1.88 8.66
C ALA A 311 -16.70 1.09 7.34
N VAL A 312 -16.12 1.72 6.34
CA VAL A 312 -15.80 1.13 5.03
C VAL A 312 -14.35 0.70 5.04
N LEU A 313 -14.12 -0.59 4.86
CA LEU A 313 -12.79 -1.18 4.79
C LEU A 313 -12.24 -1.10 3.36
N VAL A 314 -11.01 -0.65 3.23
CA VAL A 314 -10.28 -0.51 1.97
C VAL A 314 -8.86 -1.08 2.14
N GLY A 315 -8.27 -1.54 1.04
CA GLY A 315 -6.93 -2.11 1.02
C GLY A 315 -6.88 -3.60 1.41
N GLY A 316 -5.93 -4.33 0.83
CA GLY A 316 -5.87 -5.79 0.93
C GLY A 316 -5.67 -6.35 2.34
N SER A 317 -5.11 -5.57 3.26
CA SER A 317 -4.96 -6.01 4.66
C SER A 317 -6.26 -5.94 5.46
N SER A 318 -7.25 -5.22 4.96
CA SER A 318 -8.59 -5.14 5.54
C SER A 318 -9.40 -6.45 5.39
N HIS A 319 -8.97 -7.37 4.53
CA HIS A 319 -9.56 -8.71 4.41
C HIS A 319 -9.31 -9.60 5.63
N MET A 320 -8.32 -9.27 6.49
CA MET A 320 -8.04 -10.08 7.68
C MET A 320 -9.22 -10.08 8.66
N PRO A 321 -9.79 -11.26 9.02
CA PRO A 321 -10.90 -11.35 9.97
C PRO A 321 -10.57 -10.69 11.31
N VAL A 322 -9.34 -10.85 11.79
CA VAL A 322 -8.88 -10.25 13.06
C VAL A 322 -8.93 -8.72 13.07
N VAL A 323 -8.77 -8.08 11.91
CA VAL A 323 -8.88 -6.61 11.77
C VAL A 323 -10.35 -6.20 11.78
N ARG A 324 -11.19 -6.88 11.02
CA ARG A 324 -12.63 -6.62 11.00
C ARG A 324 -13.24 -6.76 12.38
N ASP A 325 -13.03 -7.91 13.04
CA ASP A 325 -13.56 -8.19 14.38
C ASP A 325 -13.09 -7.17 15.42
N TYR A 326 -11.85 -6.68 15.28
CA TYR A 326 -11.32 -5.66 16.16
C TYR A 326 -12.03 -4.32 15.97
N LEU A 327 -12.23 -3.90 14.71
CA LEU A 327 -12.89 -2.65 14.37
C LEU A 327 -14.37 -2.64 14.74
N GLU A 328 -15.09 -3.75 14.52
CA GLU A 328 -16.50 -3.89 14.94
C GLU A 328 -16.67 -3.70 16.43
N ARG A 329 -15.74 -4.25 17.24
CA ARG A 329 -15.78 -4.06 18.71
C ARG A 329 -15.40 -2.66 19.14
N LEU A 330 -14.50 -1.99 18.40
CA LEU A 330 -13.98 -0.69 18.80
C LEU A 330 -14.91 0.46 18.40
N LEU A 331 -15.50 0.39 17.22
CA LEU A 331 -16.33 1.47 16.66
C LEU A 331 -17.82 1.35 17.04
N ALA A 332 -18.29 0.14 17.36
CA ALA A 332 -19.71 -0.16 17.60
C ALA A 332 -20.65 0.25 16.45
N VAL A 333 -20.13 0.33 15.22
CA VAL A 333 -20.88 0.58 13.98
C VAL A 333 -20.67 -0.60 13.02
N PRO A 334 -21.57 -0.78 12.01
CA PRO A 334 -21.37 -1.79 10.99
C PRO A 334 -20.03 -1.60 10.27
N VAL A 335 -19.26 -2.67 10.12
CA VAL A 335 -18.02 -2.68 9.35
C VAL A 335 -18.28 -3.39 8.02
N THR A 336 -18.17 -2.65 6.92
CA THR A 336 -18.43 -3.16 5.58
C THR A 336 -17.13 -3.30 4.82
N CYS A 337 -16.89 -4.48 4.24
CA CYS A 337 -15.87 -4.69 3.23
C CYS A 337 -16.62 -5.04 1.95
N GLU A 338 -16.56 -4.20 0.94
CA GLU A 338 -17.08 -4.55 -0.37
C GLU A 338 -16.26 -5.70 -0.96
N GLU A 339 -16.84 -6.44 -1.92
CA GLU A 339 -16.17 -7.61 -2.53
C GLU A 339 -14.80 -7.27 -3.12
N ASP A 340 -14.55 -5.97 -3.41
CA ASP A 340 -13.35 -5.47 -4.08
C ASP A 340 -12.63 -4.35 -3.30
N CYS A 341 -12.38 -4.53 -1.99
CA CYS A 341 -11.62 -3.54 -1.19
C CYS A 341 -10.26 -3.18 -1.81
N ASP A 342 -9.67 -4.11 -2.56
CA ASP A 342 -8.36 -3.91 -3.21
C ASP A 342 -8.39 -2.92 -4.38
N VAL A 343 -9.56 -2.65 -4.96
CA VAL A 343 -9.71 -1.85 -6.18
C VAL A 343 -10.48 -0.55 -5.98
N ALA A 344 -11.06 -0.35 -4.80
CA ALA A 344 -11.92 0.80 -4.49
C ALA A 344 -11.23 2.14 -4.77
N VAL A 345 -9.96 2.29 -4.37
CA VAL A 345 -9.16 3.49 -4.63
C VAL A 345 -8.99 3.73 -6.12
N ALA A 346 -8.63 2.71 -6.88
CA ALA A 346 -8.43 2.83 -8.33
C ALA A 346 -9.73 3.19 -9.06
N LEU A 347 -10.85 2.57 -8.71
CA LEU A 347 -12.16 2.90 -9.27
C LEU A 347 -12.58 4.33 -8.93
N GLY A 348 -12.35 4.78 -7.70
CA GLY A 348 -12.58 6.17 -7.31
C GLY A 348 -11.72 7.16 -8.09
N LEU A 349 -10.46 6.83 -8.36
CA LEU A 349 -9.61 7.63 -9.24
C LEU A 349 -10.13 7.64 -10.68
N GLY A 350 -10.65 6.51 -11.18
CA GLY A 350 -11.33 6.43 -12.47
C GLY A 350 -12.55 7.35 -12.51
N THR A 351 -13.37 7.38 -11.45
CA THR A 351 -14.50 8.32 -11.30
C THR A 351 -14.03 9.76 -11.29
N TYR A 352 -12.94 10.06 -10.56
CA TYR A 352 -12.33 11.40 -10.56
C TYR A 352 -11.84 11.82 -11.96
N VAL A 353 -11.30 10.90 -12.74
CA VAL A 353 -10.97 11.16 -14.15
C VAL A 353 -12.22 11.58 -14.93
N GLY A 354 -13.36 10.91 -14.71
CA GLY A 354 -14.66 11.29 -15.29
C GLY A 354 -15.09 12.72 -14.90
N ILE A 355 -14.96 13.10 -13.63
CA ILE A 355 -15.21 14.47 -13.14
C ILE A 355 -14.33 15.48 -13.91
N LYS A 356 -13.05 15.18 -14.03
CA LYS A 356 -12.08 16.03 -14.74
C LYS A 356 -12.42 16.19 -16.23
N GLN A 357 -12.89 15.13 -16.86
CA GLN A 357 -13.34 15.11 -18.26
C GLN A 357 -14.72 15.77 -18.44
N ARG A 358 -15.38 16.18 -17.35
CA ARG A 358 -16.76 16.67 -17.33
C ARG A 358 -17.73 15.66 -17.97
N ALA A 359 -17.53 14.40 -17.66
CA ALA A 359 -18.36 13.33 -18.16
C ALA A 359 -19.76 13.42 -17.52
N ARG A 360 -20.78 13.21 -18.34
CA ARG A 360 -22.17 13.25 -17.89
C ARG A 360 -22.42 12.29 -16.74
N GLY A 361 -23.10 12.76 -15.69
CA GLY A 361 -23.44 11.97 -14.50
C GLY A 361 -22.42 12.08 -13.35
N VAL A 362 -21.23 12.64 -13.60
CA VAL A 362 -20.21 12.89 -12.56
C VAL A 362 -19.63 14.31 -12.64
N ASP A 363 -20.05 15.10 -13.62
CA ASP A 363 -19.53 16.45 -13.90
C ASP A 363 -19.84 17.49 -12.84
N SER A 364 -20.88 17.26 -12.02
CA SER A 364 -21.26 18.11 -10.89
C SER A 364 -20.63 17.70 -9.55
N LEU A 365 -19.99 16.53 -9.49
CA LEU A 365 -19.38 16.04 -8.24
C LEU A 365 -18.18 16.90 -7.83
N VAL A 366 -18.10 17.18 -6.53
CA VAL A 366 -17.02 17.95 -5.90
C VAL A 366 -16.32 17.11 -4.86
N LEU A 367 -15.01 16.98 -4.99
CA LEU A 367 -14.16 16.34 -4.00
C LEU A 367 -13.36 17.40 -3.25
N THR A 368 -13.51 17.45 -1.92
CA THR A 368 -12.74 18.33 -1.03
C THR A 368 -11.82 17.51 -0.14
N ASP A 369 -10.55 17.90 -0.12
CA ASP A 369 -9.51 17.32 0.72
C ASP A 369 -9.09 18.28 1.83
N ILE A 370 -8.35 17.79 2.82
CA ILE A 370 -7.87 18.57 3.96
C ILE A 370 -6.34 18.46 4.12
N CYS A 371 -5.78 19.39 4.86
CA CYS A 371 -4.38 19.38 5.27
C CYS A 371 -4.16 18.34 6.39
N PRO A 372 -3.36 17.28 6.19
CA PRO A 372 -3.24 16.21 7.19
C PRO A 372 -2.39 16.59 8.40
N HIS A 373 -1.56 17.63 8.29
CA HIS A 373 -0.64 18.07 9.33
C HIS A 373 -0.63 19.57 9.46
N SER A 374 -0.51 20.09 10.66
CA SER A 374 -0.33 21.53 10.90
C SER A 374 0.98 22.03 10.27
N LEU A 375 0.90 23.21 9.67
CA LEU A 375 2.06 23.94 9.14
C LEU A 375 2.31 25.17 10.01
N SER A 376 3.54 25.29 10.50
CA SER A 376 3.93 26.31 11.47
C SER A 376 5.28 26.96 11.13
N THR A 377 5.54 28.11 11.76
CA THR A 377 6.87 28.72 11.84
C THR A 377 7.31 28.80 13.28
N ASP A 378 8.60 29.03 13.53
CA ASP A 378 9.13 29.16 14.89
C ASP A 378 8.97 30.58 15.44
N VAL A 379 8.59 30.64 16.71
CA VAL A 379 8.58 31.89 17.48
C VAL A 379 9.36 31.72 18.77
N ARG A 380 9.91 32.85 19.26
CA ARG A 380 10.69 32.87 20.49
C ARG A 380 9.80 32.53 21.69
N ASN A 381 10.23 31.57 22.50
CA ASN A 381 9.65 31.29 23.80
C ASN A 381 10.34 32.18 24.88
N PRO A 382 9.61 33.08 25.57
CA PRO A 382 10.19 33.92 26.62
C PRO A 382 10.34 33.19 27.96
N HIS A 383 9.81 31.96 28.11
CA HIS A 383 9.79 31.19 29.34
C HIS A 383 10.68 29.93 29.26
N PRO A 384 11.20 29.44 30.39
CA PRO A 384 11.88 28.14 30.39
C PRO A 384 10.97 27.04 29.82
N PRO A 385 11.52 26.13 29.03
CA PRO A 385 12.92 25.87 28.73
C PRO A 385 13.57 26.80 27.68
N PHE A 386 12.91 27.86 27.21
CA PHE A 386 13.33 28.81 26.18
C PHE A 386 13.45 28.21 24.77
N GLU A 387 13.00 26.98 24.58
CA GLU A 387 12.94 26.31 23.28
C GLU A 387 11.90 26.97 22.38
N PRO A 388 12.19 27.16 21.07
CA PRO A 388 11.24 27.80 20.16
C PRO A 388 9.91 27.05 20.07
N LEU A 389 8.81 27.83 20.05
CA LEU A 389 7.45 27.31 19.95
C LEU A 389 6.99 27.31 18.49
N ALA A 390 6.12 26.36 18.16
CA ALA A 390 5.43 26.30 16.87
C ALA A 390 4.28 27.31 16.85
N SER A 391 4.36 28.30 15.96
CA SER A 391 3.25 29.20 15.63
C SER A 391 2.53 28.66 14.41
N VAL A 392 1.37 28.03 14.62
CA VAL A 392 0.60 27.37 13.55
C VAL A 392 -0.06 28.43 12.67
N LEU A 393 0.19 28.37 11.35
CA LEU A 393 -0.49 29.19 10.34
C LEU A 393 -1.64 28.43 9.68
N ILE A 394 -1.41 27.18 9.27
CA ILE A 394 -2.44 26.31 8.70
C ILE A 394 -2.59 25.11 9.64
N PRO A 395 -3.70 25.04 10.43
CA PRO A 395 -3.98 23.86 11.26
C PRO A 395 -4.23 22.59 10.42
N ARG A 396 -3.96 21.43 11.00
CA ARG A 396 -4.41 20.16 10.41
C ARG A 396 -5.93 20.16 10.24
N ASN A 397 -6.44 19.35 9.33
CA ASN A 397 -7.83 19.24 8.95
C ASN A 397 -8.43 20.52 8.32
N THR A 398 -7.60 21.53 8.01
CA THR A 398 -8.06 22.68 7.22
C THR A 398 -8.35 22.24 5.78
N THR A 399 -9.55 22.57 5.28
CA THR A 399 -9.97 22.26 3.89
C THR A 399 -9.04 22.91 2.88
N LEU A 400 -8.68 22.18 1.82
CA LEU A 400 -7.79 22.63 0.75
C LEU A 400 -8.58 23.18 -0.46
N PRO A 401 -8.07 24.20 -1.14
CA PRO A 401 -6.84 24.96 -0.87
C PRO A 401 -6.98 25.91 0.32
N ALA A 402 -5.89 26.11 1.06
CA ALA A 402 -5.86 26.97 2.23
C ALA A 402 -4.79 28.05 2.13
N SER A 403 -5.07 29.24 2.67
CA SER A 403 -4.11 30.32 2.80
C SER A 403 -4.29 31.04 4.14
N SER A 404 -3.20 31.25 4.85
CA SER A 404 -3.23 31.93 6.15
C SER A 404 -2.02 32.85 6.32
N SER A 405 -2.25 33.99 6.96
CA SER A 405 -1.22 35.04 7.13
C SER A 405 -1.13 35.45 8.60
N GLN A 406 0.09 35.65 9.09
CA GLN A 406 0.36 36.15 10.42
C GLN A 406 1.48 37.18 10.40
N VAL A 407 1.42 38.17 11.32
CA VAL A 407 2.44 39.22 11.46
C VAL A 407 3.45 38.79 12.51
N TYR A 408 4.72 38.83 12.15
CA TYR A 408 5.86 38.57 13.00
C TYR A 408 6.83 39.75 13.01
N ALA A 409 7.84 39.69 13.86
CA ALA A 409 8.93 40.65 13.86
C ALA A 409 10.26 39.93 14.09
N ASN A 410 11.35 40.47 13.60
CA ASN A 410 12.67 39.95 13.84
C ASN A 410 13.02 39.91 15.35
N SER A 411 13.77 38.90 15.77
CA SER A 411 14.13 38.68 17.19
C SER A 411 15.13 39.70 17.73
N GLN A 412 15.93 40.36 16.87
CA GLN A 412 16.98 41.30 17.25
C GLN A 412 16.83 42.61 16.51
N VAL A 413 16.79 43.71 17.24
CA VAL A 413 16.82 45.07 16.66
C VAL A 413 18.10 45.27 15.83
N GLY A 414 17.94 45.76 14.61
CA GLY A 414 19.08 46.00 13.71
C GLY A 414 19.50 44.76 12.89
N ALA A 415 18.82 43.65 13.01
CA ALA A 415 19.05 42.50 12.13
C ALA A 415 18.81 42.90 10.66
N ARG A 416 19.61 42.34 9.76
CA ARG A 416 19.55 42.58 8.30
C ARG A 416 18.80 41.49 7.55
N GLU A 417 18.49 40.43 8.24
CA GLU A 417 17.79 39.26 7.71
C GLU A 417 16.85 38.69 8.79
N ALA A 418 15.73 38.16 8.36
CA ALA A 418 14.86 37.30 9.18
C ALA A 418 14.94 35.88 8.63
N ARG A 419 15.09 34.93 9.52
CA ARG A 419 14.93 33.52 9.22
C ARG A 419 13.45 33.16 9.42
N VAL A 420 12.83 32.61 8.38
CA VAL A 420 11.49 32.03 8.43
C VAL A 420 11.64 30.54 8.13
N ALA A 421 11.55 29.71 9.16
CA ALA A 421 11.58 28.27 9.02
C ALA A 421 10.15 27.72 8.94
N VAL A 422 9.97 26.67 8.20
CA VAL A 422 8.68 25.98 8.02
C VAL A 422 8.76 24.62 8.66
N TYR A 423 7.80 24.35 9.53
CA TYR A 423 7.69 23.08 10.24
C TYR A 423 6.34 22.43 9.95
N GLN A 424 6.34 21.10 9.97
CA GLN A 424 5.15 20.26 9.84
C GLN A 424 5.04 19.35 11.05
N GLY A 425 3.88 19.36 11.71
CA GLY A 425 3.60 18.53 12.89
C GLY A 425 2.80 19.25 13.96
N GLU A 426 2.42 18.49 15.00
CA GLU A 426 1.47 18.89 16.01
C GLU A 426 2.13 19.23 17.37
N ASN A 427 3.47 19.10 17.47
CA ASN A 427 4.16 19.32 18.72
C ASN A 427 4.31 20.81 19.02
N MET A 428 4.21 21.16 20.31
CA MET A 428 4.35 22.52 20.80
C MET A 428 5.74 23.10 20.52
N TYR A 429 6.78 22.29 20.64
CA TYR A 429 8.18 22.69 20.38
C TYR A 429 8.57 22.31 18.96
N VAL A 430 9.15 23.26 18.21
CA VAL A 430 9.51 23.03 16.79
C VAL A 430 10.55 21.94 16.58
N GLN A 431 11.41 21.67 17.58
CA GLN A 431 12.42 20.60 17.51
C GLN A 431 11.81 19.20 17.43
N ASP A 432 10.57 19.03 17.90
CA ASP A 432 9.82 17.77 17.88
C ASP A 432 8.93 17.67 16.64
N ASN A 433 8.93 18.68 15.77
CA ASN A 433 8.26 18.73 14.50
C ASN A 433 9.26 18.56 13.33
N LYS A 434 8.77 18.12 12.19
CA LYS A 434 9.59 17.98 10.98
C LYS A 434 9.87 19.36 10.37
N GLN A 435 11.12 19.79 10.37
CA GLN A 435 11.50 20.97 9.60
C GLN A 435 11.49 20.63 8.10
N LEU A 436 10.69 21.37 7.33
CA LEU A 436 10.57 21.20 5.88
C LEU A 436 11.61 22.05 5.16
N ALA A 437 11.68 23.33 5.53
CA ALA A 437 12.48 24.30 4.79
C ALA A 437 12.81 25.52 5.65
N GLU A 438 13.72 26.36 5.16
CA GLU A 438 14.12 27.61 5.78
C GLU A 438 14.31 28.69 4.69
N LEU A 439 13.76 29.87 4.92
CA LEU A 439 13.83 31.00 4.02
C LEU A 439 14.49 32.16 4.73
N MET A 440 15.58 32.70 4.15
CA MET A 440 16.23 33.93 4.59
C MET A 440 15.61 35.12 3.84
N VAL A 441 15.09 36.07 4.59
CA VAL A 441 14.41 37.26 4.07
C VAL A 441 15.21 38.49 4.43
N PRO A 442 15.67 39.30 3.43
CA PRO A 442 16.37 40.54 3.68
C PRO A 442 15.51 41.54 4.44
N LEU A 443 16.08 42.21 5.44
CA LEU A 443 15.42 43.27 6.18
C LEU A 443 16.15 44.62 6.00
N PRO A 444 15.41 45.74 6.00
CA PRO A 444 16.00 47.05 6.00
C PRO A 444 16.73 47.30 7.31
N ARG A 445 17.76 48.16 7.27
CA ARG A 445 18.51 48.52 8.47
C ARG A 445 17.64 49.37 9.39
N ASN A 446 17.10 48.76 10.45
CA ASN A 446 16.34 49.45 11.48
C ASN A 446 17.00 49.21 12.85
N ASN A 447 17.66 50.24 13.39
CA ASN A 447 18.36 50.17 14.67
C ASN A 447 17.51 50.70 15.84
N LYS A 448 16.24 51.06 15.59
CA LYS A 448 15.36 51.68 16.58
C LYS A 448 14.30 50.76 17.12
N SER A 449 13.86 49.82 16.31
CA SER A 449 12.76 48.89 16.65
C SER A 449 12.91 47.56 15.91
N HIS A 450 12.13 46.58 16.33
CA HIS A 450 11.94 45.35 15.57
C HIS A 450 11.22 45.67 14.26
N GLU A 451 11.61 45.00 13.18
CA GLU A 451 11.00 45.18 11.87
C GLU A 451 9.83 44.17 11.70
N PRO A 452 8.59 44.65 11.52
CA PRO A 452 7.46 43.78 11.29
C PRO A 452 7.45 43.25 9.85
N PHE A 453 7.05 41.99 9.71
CA PHE A 453 6.78 41.34 8.42
C PHE A 453 5.61 40.39 8.52
N THR A 454 4.88 40.23 7.42
CA THR A 454 3.80 39.25 7.32
C THR A 454 4.33 37.99 6.64
N VAL A 455 4.08 36.84 7.27
CA VAL A 455 4.32 35.52 6.68
C VAL A 455 2.98 34.95 6.25
N THR A 456 2.88 34.54 5.00
CA THR A 456 1.71 33.87 4.43
C THR A 456 2.08 32.48 3.97
N PHE A 457 1.38 31.46 4.46
CA PHE A 457 1.43 30.12 3.92
C PHE A 457 0.22 29.88 3.04
N THR A 458 0.45 29.32 1.86
CA THR A 458 -0.58 28.86 0.94
C THR A 458 -0.35 27.39 0.64
N TYR A 459 -1.37 26.57 0.83
CA TYR A 459 -1.31 25.13 0.61
C TYR A 459 -2.38 24.76 -0.43
N ASP A 460 -1.92 24.32 -1.61
CA ASP A 460 -2.83 24.07 -2.73
C ASP A 460 -3.52 22.71 -2.64
N ILE A 461 -4.40 22.41 -3.58
CA ILE A 461 -5.13 21.12 -3.67
C ILE A 461 -4.21 19.89 -3.88
N ASN A 462 -2.96 20.10 -4.30
CA ASN A 462 -1.94 19.07 -4.44
C ASN A 462 -1.01 19.01 -3.23
N SER A 463 -1.35 19.77 -2.18
CA SER A 463 -0.52 19.91 -0.98
C SER A 463 0.89 20.46 -1.30
N ILE A 464 0.99 21.39 -2.25
CA ILE A 464 2.20 22.16 -2.54
C ILE A 464 2.18 23.41 -1.68
N LEU A 465 3.27 23.62 -0.95
CA LEU A 465 3.39 24.74 -0.02
C LEU A 465 4.07 25.95 -0.65
N GLY A 466 3.32 27.04 -0.74
CA GLY A 466 3.83 28.38 -1.05
C GLY A 466 4.10 29.17 0.23
N VAL A 467 5.23 29.87 0.30
CA VAL A 467 5.58 30.79 1.39
C VAL A 467 5.82 32.18 0.79
N GLU A 468 5.09 33.17 1.28
CA GLU A 468 5.31 34.58 0.99
C GLU A 468 5.67 35.32 2.27
N VAL A 469 6.69 36.14 2.22
CA VAL A 469 7.05 37.05 3.30
C VAL A 469 7.07 38.48 2.78
N ARG A 470 6.27 39.35 3.40
CA ARG A 470 6.17 40.77 3.07
C ARG A 470 6.71 41.63 4.19
N VAL A 471 7.76 42.39 3.96
CA VAL A 471 8.36 43.35 4.89
C VAL A 471 7.53 44.64 4.89
N HIS A 472 7.06 45.07 6.07
CA HIS A 472 6.09 46.19 6.13
C HIS A 472 6.69 47.53 5.77
N SER A 473 7.91 47.84 6.19
CA SER A 473 8.50 49.15 5.97
C SER A 473 8.93 49.40 4.53
N THR A 474 9.32 48.36 3.80
CA THR A 474 9.78 48.44 2.40
C THR A 474 8.73 48.02 1.40
N GLY A 475 7.75 47.23 1.81
CA GLY A 475 6.80 46.57 0.93
C GLY A 475 7.41 45.44 0.10
N GLU A 476 8.67 45.10 0.32
CA GLU A 476 9.37 44.04 -0.41
C GLU A 476 8.74 42.68 -0.09
N VAL A 477 8.60 41.85 -1.14
CA VAL A 477 7.95 40.53 -1.06
C VAL A 477 8.92 39.47 -1.54
N THR A 478 9.20 38.51 -0.65
CA THR A 478 9.94 37.29 -0.99
C THR A 478 8.94 36.12 -1.09
N ARG A 479 8.91 35.43 -2.24
CA ARG A 479 8.06 34.25 -2.47
C ARG A 479 8.91 33.06 -2.82
N ARG A 480 8.53 31.89 -2.26
CA ARG A 480 9.15 30.60 -2.58
C ARG A 480 8.07 29.50 -2.57
N VAL A 481 8.28 28.49 -3.38
CA VAL A 481 7.47 27.29 -3.39
C VAL A 481 8.34 26.13 -2.94
N TYR A 482 7.88 25.38 -1.96
CA TYR A 482 8.57 24.19 -1.47
C TYR A 482 8.09 22.97 -2.25
N ASN A 483 9.03 22.29 -2.89
CA ASN A 483 8.77 21.11 -3.74
C ASN A 483 9.25 19.79 -3.12
N GLY A 484 9.47 19.79 -1.80
CA GLY A 484 9.73 18.59 -1.00
C GLY A 484 11.19 18.33 -0.65
N SER A 485 12.18 18.97 -1.33
CA SER A 485 13.59 18.81 -0.99
C SER A 485 14.34 20.16 -0.95
N SER A 486 13.93 21.11 -1.77
CA SER A 486 14.52 22.45 -1.83
C SER A 486 13.48 23.50 -2.20
N TRP A 487 13.89 24.78 -2.10
CA TRP A 487 13.04 25.91 -2.54
C TRP A 487 13.02 26.11 -4.06
N ASP A 488 14.03 25.65 -4.77
CA ASP A 488 14.16 25.76 -6.23
C ASP A 488 14.98 24.57 -6.71
N GLU A 489 14.34 23.54 -7.22
CA GLU A 489 15.09 22.44 -7.84
C GLU A 489 15.44 22.77 -9.28
N GLY A 490 16.75 22.82 -9.49
CA GLY A 490 17.33 22.81 -10.81
C GLY A 490 17.21 21.46 -11.51
N GLU A 491 17.58 21.44 -12.76
CA GLU A 491 17.45 20.38 -13.77
C GLU A 491 18.12 19.03 -13.44
N ASP A 492 18.89 18.91 -12.33
CA ASP A 492 19.69 17.71 -12.02
C ASP A 492 18.86 16.46 -11.65
N ALA A 493 17.66 16.61 -11.11
CA ALA A 493 16.78 15.47 -10.83
C ALA A 493 16.30 14.79 -12.12
N LEU A 494 16.11 15.54 -13.20
CA LEU A 494 15.71 15.02 -14.51
C LEU A 494 16.83 14.24 -15.21
N ALA A 495 18.09 14.59 -14.99
CA ALA A 495 19.22 13.94 -15.65
C ALA A 495 19.41 12.48 -15.19
N THR A 496 19.18 12.19 -13.91
CA THR A 496 19.28 10.81 -13.36
C THR A 496 18.19 9.87 -13.92
N LEU A 497 17.17 10.42 -14.54
CA LEU A 497 15.97 9.71 -14.98
C LEU A 497 15.93 9.34 -16.45
N GLN A 498 16.65 10.05 -17.28
CA GLN A 498 16.83 9.65 -18.67
C GLN A 498 17.53 8.27 -18.80
N GLU A 499 18.11 7.76 -17.70
CA GLU A 499 18.73 6.43 -17.66
C GLU A 499 17.77 5.30 -17.31
N VAL A 500 16.55 5.56 -16.82
CA VAL A 500 15.55 4.52 -16.57
C VAL A 500 14.82 4.20 -17.87
N GLN A 501 15.47 3.46 -18.75
CA GLN A 501 14.80 2.87 -19.89
C GLN A 501 13.99 1.66 -19.40
N LEU A 502 12.65 1.80 -19.42
CA LEU A 502 11.77 0.63 -19.37
C LEU A 502 12.09 -0.29 -20.53
N SER A 503 12.13 -1.59 -20.27
CA SER A 503 12.33 -2.59 -21.33
C SER A 503 11.27 -2.41 -22.41
N ALA A 504 11.67 -2.53 -23.67
CA ALA A 504 10.71 -2.60 -24.77
C ALA A 504 9.72 -3.73 -24.47
N ARG A 505 8.43 -3.46 -24.67
CA ARG A 505 7.36 -4.43 -24.43
C ARG A 505 7.59 -5.67 -25.28
N MET A 506 7.65 -6.84 -24.65
CA MET A 506 7.82 -8.11 -25.33
C MET A 506 6.47 -8.62 -25.82
N GLU A 507 6.50 -9.53 -26.78
CA GLU A 507 5.31 -10.23 -27.27
C GLU A 507 4.65 -11.02 -26.12
N PRO A 508 3.30 -10.99 -25.96
CA PRO A 508 2.61 -11.60 -24.82
C PRO A 508 3.01 -13.04 -24.53
N ALA A 509 3.14 -13.88 -25.55
CA ALA A 509 3.55 -15.27 -25.37
C ALA A 509 4.97 -15.43 -24.80
N ARG A 510 5.86 -14.45 -25.05
CA ARG A 510 7.21 -14.43 -24.47
C ARG A 510 7.21 -13.96 -23.03
N VAL A 511 6.33 -13.03 -22.69
CA VAL A 511 6.13 -12.54 -21.33
C VAL A 511 5.57 -13.65 -20.44
N ASP A 512 4.56 -14.40 -20.91
CA ASP A 512 4.01 -15.57 -20.22
C ASP A 512 5.08 -16.64 -20.00
N ALA A 513 5.93 -16.86 -20.99
CA ALA A 513 7.00 -17.84 -20.89
C ALA A 513 8.10 -17.39 -19.92
N GLU A 514 8.46 -16.11 -19.88
CA GLU A 514 9.42 -15.56 -18.92
C GLU A 514 8.84 -15.67 -17.48
N LEU A 515 7.57 -15.35 -17.27
CA LEU A 515 6.90 -15.52 -16.00
C LEU A 515 6.90 -16.99 -15.55
N ALA A 516 6.57 -17.93 -16.44
CA ALA A 516 6.57 -19.36 -16.12
C ALA A 516 7.97 -19.86 -15.73
N LEU A 517 9.03 -19.37 -16.38
CA LEU A 517 10.41 -19.71 -16.03
C LEU A 517 10.79 -19.18 -14.64
N GLU A 518 10.52 -17.89 -14.37
CA GLU A 518 10.84 -17.30 -13.07
C GLU A 518 10.04 -17.97 -11.93
N ARG A 519 8.76 -18.30 -12.18
CA ARG A 519 7.94 -19.09 -11.27
C ARG A 519 8.56 -20.47 -10.99
N ALA A 520 9.04 -21.15 -12.03
CA ALA A 520 9.68 -22.47 -11.88
C ALA A 520 10.99 -22.38 -11.07
N LEU A 521 11.79 -21.34 -11.30
CA LEU A 521 13.03 -21.09 -10.54
C LEU A 521 12.71 -20.82 -9.06
N ARG A 522 11.66 -20.04 -8.78
CA ARG A 522 11.21 -19.82 -7.40
C ARG A 522 10.73 -21.11 -6.74
N VAL A 523 9.83 -21.87 -7.39
CA VAL A 523 9.31 -23.14 -6.84
C VAL A 523 10.45 -24.13 -6.59
N ALA A 524 11.49 -24.15 -7.44
CA ALA A 524 12.69 -24.93 -7.22
C ALA A 524 13.50 -24.45 -6.00
N ALA A 525 13.64 -23.12 -5.82
CA ALA A 525 14.36 -22.56 -4.68
C ALA A 525 13.66 -22.84 -3.33
N GLU A 526 12.33 -22.86 -3.34
CA GLU A 526 11.47 -23.13 -2.16
C GLU A 526 11.19 -24.62 -1.95
N GLY A 527 11.45 -25.49 -2.95
CA GLY A 527 11.13 -26.91 -2.94
C GLY A 527 12.15 -27.79 -2.22
N SER A 528 11.74 -29.05 -1.98
CA SER A 528 12.66 -30.11 -1.54
C SER A 528 13.72 -30.40 -2.60
N ASP A 529 14.78 -31.14 -2.23
CA ASP A 529 15.84 -31.52 -3.16
C ASP A 529 15.29 -32.25 -4.40
N TYR A 530 14.28 -33.12 -4.20
CA TYR A 530 13.60 -33.82 -5.30
C TYR A 530 12.88 -32.85 -6.26
N VAL A 531 12.12 -31.89 -5.73
CA VAL A 531 11.43 -30.87 -6.54
C VAL A 531 12.44 -29.99 -7.28
N ARG A 532 13.51 -29.63 -6.61
CA ARG A 532 14.60 -28.83 -7.19
C ARG A 532 15.27 -29.52 -8.37
N ASP A 533 15.65 -30.79 -8.21
CA ASP A 533 16.29 -31.54 -9.28
C ASP A 533 15.34 -31.81 -10.45
N TYR A 534 14.07 -32.09 -10.17
CA TYR A 534 13.05 -32.28 -11.19
C TYR A 534 12.81 -31.00 -12.01
N LEU A 535 12.61 -29.86 -11.34
CA LEU A 535 12.42 -28.58 -12.01
C LEU A 535 13.67 -28.10 -12.73
N ARG A 536 14.87 -28.41 -12.24
CA ARG A 536 16.12 -28.08 -12.91
C ARG A 536 16.20 -28.67 -14.32
N VAL A 537 15.77 -29.91 -14.49
CA VAL A 537 15.74 -30.56 -15.81
C VAL A 537 14.70 -29.90 -16.72
N LEU A 538 13.49 -29.66 -16.19
CA LEU A 538 12.41 -29.03 -16.97
C LEU A 538 12.74 -27.59 -17.38
N THR A 539 13.34 -26.80 -16.49
CA THR A 539 13.72 -25.41 -16.79
C THR A 539 14.85 -25.31 -17.81
N CYS A 540 15.81 -26.23 -17.80
CA CYS A 540 16.86 -26.27 -18.83
C CYS A 540 16.29 -26.53 -20.22
N ASP A 541 15.36 -27.49 -20.37
CA ASP A 541 14.67 -27.75 -21.63
C ASP A 541 13.77 -26.57 -22.04
N PHE A 542 13.06 -25.98 -21.09
CA PHE A 542 12.18 -24.84 -21.32
C PHE A 542 12.95 -23.59 -21.74
N ALA A 543 14.05 -23.25 -21.06
CA ALA A 543 14.88 -22.09 -21.35
C ALA A 543 15.42 -22.11 -22.81
N SER A 544 15.71 -23.30 -23.37
CA SER A 544 16.08 -23.43 -24.75
C SER A 544 14.97 -23.03 -25.72
N SER A 545 13.70 -23.14 -25.31
CA SER A 545 12.55 -22.79 -26.13
C SER A 545 12.22 -21.29 -26.10
N LEU A 546 12.70 -20.52 -25.14
CA LEU A 546 12.52 -19.05 -25.09
C LEU A 546 13.11 -18.34 -26.29
N ASN A 547 14.22 -18.86 -26.83
CA ASN A 547 14.88 -18.34 -28.03
C ASN A 547 14.31 -18.90 -29.34
N SER A 548 13.26 -19.73 -29.26
CA SER A 548 12.63 -20.29 -30.45
C SER A 548 11.84 -19.24 -31.23
N ASN A 549 11.92 -19.29 -32.56
CA ASN A 549 11.08 -18.48 -33.45
C ASN A 549 9.65 -19.04 -33.56
N SER A 550 9.35 -20.21 -32.99
CA SER A 550 8.03 -20.84 -33.03
C SER A 550 7.20 -20.48 -31.80
N LEU A 551 6.34 -19.48 -31.91
CA LEU A 551 5.39 -19.09 -30.86
C LEU A 551 4.47 -20.24 -30.43
N LYS A 552 4.04 -21.08 -31.38
CA LYS A 552 3.19 -22.23 -31.06
C LYS A 552 3.90 -23.22 -30.13
N LEU A 553 5.20 -23.47 -30.38
CA LEU A 553 6.01 -24.33 -29.50
C LEU A 553 6.16 -23.69 -28.12
N LEU A 554 6.45 -22.39 -28.08
CA LEU A 554 6.61 -21.63 -26.83
C LEU A 554 5.33 -21.69 -25.99
N ILE A 555 4.17 -21.35 -26.56
CA ILE A 555 2.86 -21.40 -25.86
C ILE A 555 2.59 -22.81 -25.33
N THR A 556 2.86 -23.86 -26.13
CA THR A 556 2.62 -25.23 -25.71
C THR A 556 3.49 -25.62 -24.50
N LYS A 557 4.79 -25.30 -24.57
CA LYS A 557 5.72 -25.59 -23.45
C LYS A 557 5.42 -24.76 -22.21
N THR A 558 5.01 -23.51 -22.37
CA THR A 558 4.57 -22.64 -21.26
C THR A 558 3.38 -23.25 -20.52
N ARG A 559 2.37 -23.70 -21.24
CA ARG A 559 1.21 -24.38 -20.63
C ARG A 559 1.60 -25.68 -19.93
N GLN A 560 2.50 -26.47 -20.50
CA GLN A 560 2.99 -27.70 -19.87
C GLN A 560 3.75 -27.41 -18.58
N LEU A 561 4.63 -26.40 -18.58
CA LEU A 561 5.39 -26.00 -17.40
C LEU A 561 4.44 -25.49 -16.29
N ASN A 562 3.53 -24.59 -16.61
CA ASN A 562 2.55 -24.08 -15.66
C ASN A 562 1.69 -25.20 -15.06
N SER A 563 1.23 -26.17 -15.84
CA SER A 563 0.47 -27.33 -15.32
C SER A 563 1.26 -28.20 -14.34
N VAL A 564 2.58 -28.28 -14.51
CA VAL A 564 3.46 -28.97 -13.54
C VAL A 564 3.61 -28.14 -12.27
N LEU A 565 3.83 -26.83 -12.41
CA LEU A 565 3.99 -25.92 -11.27
C LEU A 565 2.72 -25.85 -10.42
N ASP A 566 1.54 -25.76 -11.06
CA ASP A 566 0.25 -25.76 -10.37
C ASP A 566 0.07 -27.02 -9.50
N ARG A 567 0.47 -28.19 -10.01
CA ARG A 567 0.42 -29.44 -9.23
C ARG A 567 1.38 -29.44 -8.06
N ILE A 568 2.63 -29.00 -8.27
CA ILE A 568 3.63 -28.95 -7.20
C ILE A 568 3.20 -27.98 -6.08
N GLU A 569 2.62 -26.84 -6.46
CA GLU A 569 2.15 -25.83 -5.48
C GLU A 569 0.89 -26.31 -4.76
N ALA A 570 -0.03 -27.01 -5.44
CA ALA A 570 -1.19 -27.63 -4.82
C ALA A 570 -0.79 -28.76 -3.84
N ASP A 571 0.14 -29.63 -4.25
CA ASP A 571 0.66 -30.70 -3.37
C ASP A 571 1.37 -30.14 -2.12
N LYS A 572 2.01 -28.97 -2.22
CA LYS A 572 2.58 -28.28 -1.05
C LYS A 572 1.48 -27.82 -0.09
N ALA A 573 0.38 -27.31 -0.60
CA ALA A 573 -0.75 -26.85 0.20
C ALA A 573 -1.43 -28.04 0.92
N ASP A 574 -1.63 -29.17 0.22
CA ASP A 574 -2.29 -30.35 0.77
C ASP A 574 -1.39 -31.15 1.73
N ASN A 575 -0.09 -31.29 1.43
CA ASN A 575 0.85 -32.02 2.30
C ASN A 575 1.19 -31.27 3.61
N ALA A 576 1.02 -29.96 3.68
CA ALA A 576 1.08 -29.24 4.95
C ALA A 576 -0.07 -29.65 5.90
N PHE A 577 -1.20 -30.11 5.34
CA PHE A 577 -2.39 -30.51 6.09
C PHE A 577 -2.35 -31.99 6.54
N PHE A 578 -1.78 -32.91 5.75
CA PHE A 578 -1.87 -34.36 5.98
C PHE A 578 -0.72 -34.97 6.83
N ARG A 579 0.37 -34.25 7.11
CA ARG A 579 1.48 -34.83 7.92
C ARG A 579 1.23 -34.91 9.44
N HIS A 580 0.09 -34.47 9.94
CA HIS A 580 -0.27 -34.52 11.37
C HIS A 580 -1.54 -35.27 11.72
N GLY A 581 -2.08 -36.07 10.77
CA GLY A 581 -3.23 -36.93 11.02
C GLY A 581 -2.91 -38.37 11.49
N ASP A 582 -1.64 -38.78 11.45
CA ASP A 582 -1.25 -40.21 11.66
C ASP A 582 -0.02 -40.37 12.56
N GLU A 583 -0.10 -39.86 13.79
CA GLU A 583 0.70 -40.39 14.90
C GLU A 583 -0.23 -40.98 15.96
N GLY A 584 -0.93 -42.01 15.58
CA GLY A 584 -1.71 -42.88 16.45
C GLY A 584 -1.67 -44.30 15.90
N ASP A 585 -0.78 -45.12 16.51
CA ASP A 585 -0.76 -46.57 16.41
C ASP A 585 -0.04 -47.22 15.21
N CYS A 586 1.30 -47.29 15.32
CA CYS A 586 2.11 -48.30 14.65
C CYS A 586 2.34 -49.45 15.61
N SER A 587 1.37 -50.38 15.74
CA SER A 587 1.67 -51.76 16.19
C SER A 587 1.99 -52.59 14.94
N GLU A 588 3.15 -53.22 14.97
CA GLU A 588 3.73 -54.07 13.92
C GLU A 588 2.79 -55.18 13.44
N PRO A 589 2.78 -55.56 12.16
CA PRO A 589 2.10 -56.76 11.71
C PRO A 589 3.00 -57.98 11.97
N GLY A 590 2.61 -58.78 12.99
CA GLY A 590 3.16 -60.13 13.19
C GLY A 590 2.70 -61.04 12.03
N GLY A 591 3.64 -61.87 11.58
CA GLY A 591 3.55 -62.80 10.46
C GLY A 591 2.51 -63.94 10.65
N PRO A 592 2.29 -64.72 9.59
CA PRO A 592 1.17 -65.65 9.50
C PRO A 592 1.46 -66.97 10.22
N GLY A 593 0.52 -67.42 11.08
CA GLY A 593 0.53 -68.72 11.73
C GLY A 593 -0.86 -69.35 11.74
N ASP A 594 -0.88 -70.47 11.16
CA ASP A 594 -1.88 -71.50 10.85
C ASP A 594 -3.02 -71.79 11.87
N SER A 595 -4.14 -72.08 11.27
CA SER A 595 -5.10 -73.16 11.44
C SER A 595 -5.87 -73.40 12.74
N SER A 596 -7.15 -73.56 12.53
CA SER A 596 -8.10 -74.57 13.07
C SER A 596 -8.84 -74.27 14.37
N GLY A 597 -10.16 -74.37 14.23
CA GLY A 597 -11.01 -75.10 15.18
C GLY A 597 -12.10 -74.35 15.88
N ASN A 598 -13.28 -74.52 15.32
CA ASN A 598 -14.54 -74.94 15.95
C ASN A 598 -15.26 -74.16 17.08
N GLU A 599 -16.49 -73.94 16.75
CA GLU A 599 -17.74 -74.18 17.51
C GLU A 599 -18.25 -73.15 18.53
N ALA A 600 -19.42 -72.67 18.15
CA ALA A 600 -20.76 -72.77 18.80
C ALA A 600 -21.02 -72.02 20.12
N GLY A 601 -22.15 -71.36 20.10
CA GLY A 601 -22.97 -71.12 21.28
C GLY A 601 -23.40 -69.65 21.43
N ASP A 602 -24.52 -69.27 20.86
CA ASP A 602 -25.89 -69.24 21.38
C ASP A 602 -26.15 -68.27 22.54
N GLY A 603 -27.19 -67.48 22.39
CA GLY A 603 -27.93 -66.95 23.52
C GLY A 603 -28.08 -65.44 23.65
N SER A 604 -28.95 -64.83 22.94
CA SER A 604 -30.31 -64.32 23.34
C SER A 604 -30.37 -63.17 24.36
N HIS A 605 -31.25 -62.26 23.99
CA HIS A 605 -32.15 -61.39 24.78
C HIS A 605 -31.51 -60.25 25.59
N GLY A 606 -32.05 -59.08 25.60
CA GLY A 606 -33.34 -58.47 25.43
C GLY A 606 -33.23 -56.98 25.64
N LEU A 607 -34.00 -56.25 24.93
CA LEU A 607 -34.97 -55.23 25.33
C LEU A 607 -34.70 -54.53 26.68
N ASP A 608 -34.64 -53.22 26.78
CA ASP A 608 -35.83 -52.34 26.80
C ASP A 608 -35.43 -50.92 27.24
N ASP A 609 -36.07 -49.97 26.63
CA ASP A 609 -36.71 -48.76 27.11
C ASP A 609 -36.00 -47.72 28.01
N GLY A 610 -36.19 -46.52 27.54
CA GLY A 610 -36.81 -45.49 28.36
C GLY A 610 -36.04 -44.15 28.45
N LEU A 611 -36.44 -43.23 27.62
CA LEU A 611 -37.06 -41.92 27.96
C LEU A 611 -36.39 -41.04 29.03
N ASP A 612 -36.22 -39.86 28.60
CA ASP A 612 -36.69 -38.54 29.06
C ASP A 612 -35.64 -37.57 29.63
N GLU A 613 -35.62 -36.51 28.87
CA GLU A 613 -35.87 -35.10 29.24
C GLU A 613 -34.99 -34.37 30.26
N GLU A 614 -34.67 -33.25 29.78
CA GLU A 614 -34.70 -31.88 30.31
C GLU A 614 -33.48 -31.27 31.00
N ARG A 615 -33.13 -30.16 30.34
CA ARG A 615 -32.76 -28.86 30.90
C ARG A 615 -31.50 -28.71 31.79
N LEU A 616 -30.56 -28.03 31.28
CA LEU A 616 -30.31 -26.59 31.57
C LEU A 616 -29.19 -26.08 30.63
#